data_fbd6ba088dc239831eef1eb46be22c23
#
_entry.id   fbd6ba088dc239831eef1eb46be22c23
#
_cell.length_a   1.000
_cell.length_b   1.000
_cell.length_c   1.000
_cell.angle_alpha   90.00
_cell.angle_beta   90.00
_cell.angle_gamma   90.00
#
_symmetry.space_group_name_H-M   'P 1'
#
loop_
_entity.id
_entity.type
_entity.pdbx_description
1 polymer ?
#
loop_
_entity_poly.entity_id
_entity_poly.type
_entity_poly.pdbx_seq_one_letter_code
_entity_poly.pdbx_strand_id
1 'polypeptide(L)'
;NIAFKIDPTLTNYPAIQVLQIAGNAVFFGLNIFVGINTAKEFHASPMLGGTMAAIITHPMLNNISLFNIDLLAGRGGIVAVLLVVAFSSWLENKLHKIVPKILDLFLTPLLVILIATFPALFILQPIGGIIAETIGVLVTSAINSGGAITGFIIGGIFLPLVMTGLHQGLTPIHAELLNQYGVTILLPILAMAGAGQVGASIAVYLKTKNQKLKQTIASALPVGFMGIGEPLIYGVTLPLG
;
A
#
# COMPACT_ATOMS: atom_id res chain seq x y z
N ASN A 1 -10.22 8.52 14.14
CA ASN A 1 -9.34 8.50 15.33
C ASN A 1 -9.26 9.81 16.11
N ILE A 2 -9.78 10.94 15.59
CA ILE A 2 -9.86 12.19 16.35
C ILE A 2 -10.84 12.03 17.51
N ALA A 3 -12.00 11.41 17.29
CA ALA A 3 -13.01 11.16 18.32
C ALA A 3 -12.43 10.38 19.53
N PHE A 4 -11.54 9.40 19.31
CA PHE A 4 -10.90 8.63 20.40
C PHE A 4 -9.83 9.42 21.17
N LYS A 5 -9.29 10.48 20.58
CA LYS A 5 -8.42 11.42 21.30
C LYS A 5 -9.21 12.37 22.19
N ILE A 6 -10.45 12.67 21.81
CA ILE A 6 -11.36 13.54 22.57
C ILE A 6 -12.02 12.74 23.71
N ASP A 7 -12.51 11.54 23.40
CA ASP A 7 -13.14 10.64 24.36
C ASP A 7 -12.65 9.20 24.18
N PRO A 8 -11.64 8.77 24.98
CA PRO A 8 -11.13 7.40 24.95
C PRO A 8 -12.15 6.31 25.31
N THR A 9 -13.22 6.66 26.02
CA THR A 9 -14.25 5.69 26.45
C THR A 9 -15.06 5.15 25.27
N LEU A 10 -15.08 5.87 24.15
CA LEU A 10 -15.75 5.42 22.92
C LEU A 10 -15.24 4.07 22.42
N THR A 11 -13.98 3.73 22.69
CA THR A 11 -13.39 2.45 22.28
C THR A 11 -14.03 1.24 22.97
N ASN A 12 -14.73 1.44 24.09
CA ASN A 12 -15.37 0.38 24.86
C ASN A 12 -16.77 0.02 24.33
N TYR A 13 -17.34 0.82 23.43
CA TYR A 13 -18.65 0.52 22.87
C TYR A 13 -18.56 -0.53 21.77
N PRO A 14 -19.30 -1.67 21.86
CA PRO A 14 -19.23 -2.75 20.86
C PRO A 14 -19.53 -2.29 19.42
N ALA A 15 -20.48 -1.38 19.23
CA ALA A 15 -20.78 -0.83 17.91
C ALA A 15 -19.59 -0.08 17.31
N ILE A 16 -18.85 0.65 18.12
CA ILE A 16 -17.64 1.37 17.69
C ILE A 16 -16.51 0.38 17.34
N GLN A 17 -16.36 -0.67 18.14
CA GLN A 17 -15.39 -1.74 17.87
C GLN A 17 -15.67 -2.43 16.52
N VAL A 18 -16.94 -2.72 16.23
CA VAL A 18 -17.33 -3.27 14.91
C VAL A 18 -16.98 -2.31 13.76
N LEU A 19 -17.24 -1.02 13.92
CA LEU A 19 -16.87 -0.01 12.92
C LEU A 19 -15.35 0.10 12.76
N GLN A 20 -14.58 -0.03 13.84
CA GLN A 20 -13.11 -0.08 13.79
C GLN A 20 -12.62 -1.31 13.02
N ILE A 21 -13.21 -2.49 13.28
CA ILE A 21 -12.89 -3.72 12.53
C ILE A 21 -13.18 -3.52 11.05
N ALA A 22 -14.36 -3.01 10.70
CA ALA A 22 -14.73 -2.75 9.32
C ALA A 22 -13.77 -1.74 8.63
N GLY A 23 -13.43 -0.66 9.34
CA GLY A 23 -12.50 0.36 8.82
C GLY A 23 -11.04 -0.13 8.69
N ASN A 24 -10.64 -1.12 9.49
CA ASN A 24 -9.28 -1.67 9.48
C ASN A 24 -9.12 -2.94 8.63
N ALA A 25 -10.21 -3.53 8.18
CA ALA A 25 -10.20 -4.84 7.51
C ALA A 25 -9.29 -4.88 6.27
N VAL A 26 -9.27 -3.79 5.48
CA VAL A 26 -8.41 -3.69 4.29
C VAL A 26 -6.93 -3.69 4.68
N PHE A 27 -6.57 -2.94 5.72
CA PHE A 27 -5.17 -2.87 6.20
C PHE A 27 -4.73 -4.20 6.84
N PHE A 28 -5.62 -4.85 7.56
CA PHE A 28 -5.37 -6.18 8.13
C PHE A 28 -5.08 -7.23 7.05
N GLY A 29 -5.85 -7.22 5.96
CA GLY A 29 -5.68 -8.11 4.82
C GLY A 29 -4.68 -7.63 3.77
N LEU A 30 -4.04 -6.47 3.94
CA LEU A 30 -3.30 -5.77 2.88
C LEU A 30 -2.25 -6.65 2.21
N ASN A 31 -1.43 -7.35 2.97
CA ASN A 31 -0.39 -8.24 2.45
C ASN A 31 -0.97 -9.36 1.57
N ILE A 32 -2.10 -9.93 1.98
CA ILE A 32 -2.79 -10.99 1.21
C ILE A 32 -3.34 -10.40 -0.09
N PHE A 33 -3.99 -9.23 -0.04
CA PHE A 33 -4.51 -8.58 -1.24
C PHE A 33 -3.40 -8.19 -2.23
N VAL A 34 -2.28 -7.70 -1.73
CA VAL A 34 -1.09 -7.42 -2.54
C VAL A 34 -0.57 -8.71 -3.16
N GLY A 35 -0.43 -9.79 -2.39
CA GLY A 35 0.01 -11.09 -2.91
C GLY A 35 -0.89 -11.64 -4.02
N ILE A 36 -2.21 -11.57 -3.82
CA ILE A 36 -3.20 -11.97 -4.84
C ILE A 36 -3.02 -11.18 -6.14
N ASN A 37 -2.89 -9.85 -6.04
CA ASN A 37 -2.77 -9.02 -7.24
C ASN A 37 -1.40 -9.14 -7.90
N THR A 38 -0.32 -9.28 -7.12
CA THR A 38 1.02 -9.56 -7.65
C THR A 38 1.04 -10.84 -8.47
N ALA A 39 0.44 -11.93 -7.97
CA ALA A 39 0.36 -13.18 -8.73
C ALA A 39 -0.39 -13.01 -10.07
N LYS A 40 -1.47 -12.20 -10.10
CA LYS A 40 -2.18 -11.89 -11.34
C LYS A 40 -1.29 -11.19 -12.37
N GLU A 41 -0.50 -10.20 -11.93
CA GLU A 41 0.43 -9.48 -12.81
C GLU A 41 1.51 -10.39 -13.38
N PHE A 42 1.93 -11.41 -12.62
CA PHE A 42 2.88 -12.43 -13.08
C PHE A 42 2.20 -13.62 -13.78
N HIS A 43 0.91 -13.53 -14.12
CA HIS A 43 0.14 -14.58 -14.79
C HIS A 43 0.19 -15.94 -14.07
N ALA A 44 0.13 -15.90 -12.75
CA ALA A 44 0.13 -17.05 -11.86
C ALA A 44 -1.15 -17.12 -11.03
N SER A 45 -1.32 -18.16 -10.24
CA SER A 45 -2.51 -18.36 -9.42
C SER A 45 -2.65 -17.30 -8.33
N PRO A 46 -3.72 -16.49 -8.34
CA PRO A 46 -3.97 -15.49 -7.30
C PRO A 46 -4.08 -16.10 -5.90
N MET A 47 -4.61 -17.32 -5.81
CA MET A 47 -4.75 -18.03 -4.54
C MET A 47 -3.40 -18.43 -3.95
N LEU A 48 -2.45 -18.88 -4.79
CA LEU A 48 -1.09 -19.15 -4.36
C LEU A 48 -0.36 -17.89 -3.92
N GLY A 49 -0.52 -16.79 -4.66
CA GLY A 49 0.04 -15.49 -4.26
C GLY A 49 -0.45 -15.03 -2.90
N GLY A 50 -1.76 -15.13 -2.65
CA GLY A 50 -2.35 -14.83 -1.34
C GLY A 50 -1.85 -15.78 -0.24
N THR A 51 -1.71 -17.08 -0.55
CA THR A 51 -1.19 -18.09 0.39
C THR A 51 0.26 -17.82 0.75
N MET A 52 1.12 -17.51 -0.21
CA MET A 52 2.53 -17.17 0.05
C MET A 52 2.66 -15.91 0.89
N ALA A 53 1.84 -14.89 0.64
CA ALA A 53 1.78 -13.70 1.47
C ALA A 53 1.32 -14.02 2.90
N ALA A 54 0.32 -14.89 3.07
CA ALA A 54 -0.15 -15.33 4.38
C ALA A 54 0.91 -16.13 5.14
N ILE A 55 1.70 -16.98 4.46
CA ILE A 55 2.80 -17.74 5.07
C ILE A 55 3.84 -16.80 5.69
N ILE A 56 4.35 -15.82 4.93
CA ILE A 56 5.41 -14.92 5.43
C ILE A 56 4.92 -13.90 6.46
N THR A 57 3.62 -13.72 6.59
CA THR A 57 3.01 -12.83 7.59
C THR A 57 2.37 -13.57 8.76
N HIS A 58 2.50 -14.91 8.80
CA HIS A 58 1.83 -15.72 9.82
C HIS A 58 2.41 -15.46 11.22
N PRO A 59 1.58 -15.11 12.23
CA PRO A 59 2.06 -14.71 13.56
C PRO A 59 2.92 -15.77 14.27
N MET A 60 2.71 -17.05 14.00
CA MET A 60 3.52 -18.14 14.58
C MET A 60 5.00 -18.05 14.21
N LEU A 61 5.37 -17.37 13.12
CA LEU A 61 6.78 -17.21 12.75
C LEU A 61 7.61 -16.56 13.85
N ASN A 62 7.02 -15.63 14.61
CA ASN A 62 7.71 -14.94 15.71
C ASN A 62 8.16 -15.87 16.86
N ASN A 63 7.66 -17.11 16.89
CA ASN A 63 7.98 -18.10 17.90
C ASN A 63 8.90 -19.21 17.36
N ILE A 64 9.41 -19.05 16.15
CA ILE A 64 10.21 -20.06 15.48
C ILE A 64 11.63 -19.54 15.28
N SER A 65 12.61 -20.26 15.84
CA SER A 65 14.03 -20.12 15.50
C SER A 65 14.48 -21.36 14.74
N LEU A 66 14.99 -21.16 13.53
CA LEU A 66 15.46 -22.25 12.68
C LEU A 66 16.86 -21.92 12.15
N PHE A 67 17.81 -22.83 12.28
CA PHE A 67 19.22 -22.63 11.93
C PHE A 67 19.86 -21.42 12.66
N ASN A 68 19.50 -21.19 13.92
CA ASN A 68 19.91 -20.03 14.75
C ASN A 68 19.47 -18.67 14.16
N ILE A 69 18.44 -18.65 13.32
CA ILE A 69 17.81 -17.44 12.78
C ILE A 69 16.40 -17.35 13.33
N ASP A 70 16.11 -16.26 14.03
CA ASP A 70 14.75 -15.98 14.49
C ASP A 70 13.91 -15.46 13.33
N LEU A 71 12.82 -16.16 13.07
CA LEU A 71 11.89 -15.76 12.03
C LEU A 71 10.99 -14.61 12.55
N LEU A 72 10.69 -13.65 11.68
CA LEU A 72 9.86 -12.50 12.02
C LEU A 72 8.67 -12.44 11.06
N ALA A 73 7.46 -12.52 11.60
CA ALA A 73 6.25 -12.37 10.81
C ALA A 73 6.17 -10.99 10.14
N GLY A 74 5.95 -10.98 8.84
CA GLY A 74 5.75 -9.74 8.07
C GLY A 74 7.00 -8.88 7.89
N ARG A 75 8.20 -9.38 8.19
CA ARG A 75 9.46 -8.65 7.96
C ARG A 75 9.54 -8.18 6.50
N GLY A 76 9.82 -6.90 6.30
CA GLY A 76 9.88 -6.26 4.98
C GLY A 76 8.52 -5.93 4.37
N GLY A 77 7.41 -6.16 5.10
CA GLY A 77 6.08 -5.71 4.74
C GLY A 77 5.68 -6.05 3.30
N ILE A 78 5.09 -5.07 2.61
CA ILE A 78 4.63 -5.22 1.22
C ILE A 78 5.79 -5.53 0.25
N VAL A 79 6.98 -4.98 0.48
CA VAL A 79 8.15 -5.19 -0.39
C VAL A 79 8.53 -6.67 -0.39
N ALA A 80 8.57 -7.30 0.79
CA ALA A 80 8.83 -8.73 0.91
C ALA A 80 7.73 -9.57 0.22
N VAL A 81 6.46 -9.18 0.36
CA VAL A 81 5.34 -9.86 -0.33
C VAL A 81 5.52 -9.82 -1.84
N LEU A 82 5.87 -8.66 -2.42
CA LEU A 82 6.11 -8.52 -3.85
C LEU A 82 7.23 -9.46 -4.33
N LEU A 83 8.37 -9.50 -3.63
CA LEU A 83 9.50 -10.38 -3.99
C LEU A 83 9.14 -11.86 -3.88
N VAL A 84 8.51 -12.25 -2.78
CA VAL A 84 8.13 -13.65 -2.52
C VAL A 84 7.10 -14.13 -3.54
N VAL A 85 6.10 -13.32 -3.84
CA VAL A 85 5.05 -13.71 -4.79
C VAL A 85 5.58 -13.69 -6.23
N ALA A 86 6.44 -12.75 -6.60
CA ALA A 86 7.11 -12.77 -7.90
C ALA A 86 7.91 -14.05 -8.10
N PHE A 87 8.69 -14.47 -7.08
CA PHE A 87 9.45 -15.71 -7.12
C PHE A 87 8.55 -16.94 -7.18
N SER A 88 7.52 -17.03 -6.33
CA SER A 88 6.60 -18.16 -6.33
C SER A 88 5.80 -18.26 -7.63
N SER A 89 5.41 -17.16 -8.23
CA SER A 89 4.75 -17.11 -9.54
C SER A 89 5.67 -17.59 -10.67
N TRP A 90 6.94 -17.17 -10.64
CA TRP A 90 7.93 -17.68 -11.59
C TRP A 90 8.13 -19.19 -11.44
N LEU A 91 8.19 -19.71 -10.21
CA LEU A 91 8.32 -21.13 -9.93
C LEU A 91 7.09 -21.90 -10.40
N GLU A 92 5.88 -21.41 -10.12
CA GLU A 92 4.61 -21.99 -10.58
C GLU A 92 4.58 -22.14 -12.10
N ASN A 93 4.89 -21.03 -12.82
CA ASN A 93 4.91 -21.01 -14.28
C ASN A 93 5.96 -21.99 -14.88
N LYS A 94 7.04 -22.26 -14.16
CA LYS A 94 8.00 -23.31 -14.55
C LYS A 94 7.48 -24.73 -14.28
N LEU A 95 6.88 -24.95 -13.11
CA LEU A 95 6.37 -26.26 -12.71
C LEU A 95 5.23 -26.72 -13.62
N HIS A 96 4.34 -25.84 -14.05
CA HIS A 96 3.29 -26.16 -15.04
C HIS A 96 3.83 -26.74 -16.36
N LYS A 97 5.11 -26.48 -16.70
CA LYS A 97 5.75 -27.02 -17.91
C LYS A 97 6.38 -28.40 -17.69
N ILE A 98 6.63 -28.77 -16.43
CA ILE A 98 7.37 -29.97 -16.05
C ILE A 98 6.41 -31.05 -15.51
N VAL A 99 5.41 -30.61 -14.74
CA VAL A 99 4.45 -31.52 -14.10
C VAL A 99 3.47 -32.08 -15.13
N PRO A 100 3.22 -33.40 -15.10
CA PRO A 100 2.19 -34.02 -15.98
C PRO A 100 0.81 -33.40 -15.77
N LYS A 101 0.08 -33.13 -16.85
CA LYS A 101 -1.24 -32.44 -16.82
C LYS A 101 -2.27 -33.08 -15.86
N ILE A 102 -2.21 -34.41 -15.69
CA ILE A 102 -3.12 -35.12 -14.79
C ILE A 102 -2.89 -34.75 -13.32
N LEU A 103 -1.64 -34.44 -12.95
CA LEU A 103 -1.25 -34.09 -11.57
C LEU A 103 -1.10 -32.60 -11.35
N ASP A 104 -1.12 -31.80 -12.39
CA ASP A 104 -0.75 -30.39 -12.39
C ASP A 104 -1.61 -29.56 -11.42
N LEU A 105 -2.91 -29.81 -11.39
CA LEU A 105 -3.85 -29.10 -10.52
C LEU A 105 -3.52 -29.25 -9.02
N PHE A 106 -2.96 -30.36 -8.62
CA PHE A 106 -2.62 -30.67 -7.23
C PHE A 106 -1.12 -30.53 -6.94
N LEU A 107 -0.29 -31.11 -7.81
CA LEU A 107 1.14 -31.22 -7.54
C LEU A 107 1.87 -29.89 -7.70
N THR A 108 1.50 -29.07 -8.69
CA THR A 108 2.12 -27.76 -8.90
C THR A 108 1.92 -26.82 -7.70
N PRO A 109 0.70 -26.57 -7.19
CA PRO A 109 0.52 -25.75 -6.00
C PRO A 109 1.27 -26.29 -4.77
N LEU A 110 1.22 -27.59 -4.55
CA LEU A 110 1.91 -28.24 -3.43
C LEU A 110 3.42 -28.00 -3.51
N LEU A 111 4.04 -28.24 -4.67
CA LEU A 111 5.47 -28.03 -4.88
C LEU A 111 5.86 -26.55 -4.76
N VAL A 112 5.03 -25.62 -5.26
CA VAL A 112 5.29 -24.18 -5.10
C VAL A 112 5.36 -23.83 -3.63
N ILE A 113 4.37 -24.21 -2.83
CA ILE A 113 4.35 -23.91 -1.40
C ILE A 113 5.59 -24.52 -0.71
N LEU A 114 5.87 -25.80 -0.92
CA LEU A 114 6.98 -26.47 -0.25
C LEU A 114 8.35 -25.90 -0.63
N ILE A 115 8.57 -25.65 -1.94
CA ILE A 115 9.87 -25.18 -2.44
C ILE A 115 10.05 -23.68 -2.17
N ALA A 116 9.00 -22.87 -2.35
CA ALA A 116 9.14 -21.42 -2.23
C ALA A 116 9.15 -20.93 -0.78
N THR A 117 8.59 -21.65 0.19
CA THR A 117 8.52 -21.22 1.59
C THR A 117 9.90 -20.97 2.19
N PHE A 118 10.86 -21.88 1.99
CA PHE A 118 12.20 -21.71 2.56
C PHE A 118 12.96 -20.52 1.97
N PRO A 119 13.10 -20.36 0.65
CA PRO A 119 13.68 -19.13 0.08
C PRO A 119 12.92 -17.87 0.47
N ALA A 120 11.58 -17.95 0.60
CA ALA A 120 10.76 -16.83 1.03
C ALA A 120 11.16 -16.33 2.41
N LEU A 121 11.28 -17.22 3.40
CA LEU A 121 11.56 -16.87 4.79
C LEU A 121 13.04 -16.50 5.03
N PHE A 122 13.99 -17.22 4.41
CA PHE A 122 15.41 -17.07 4.71
C PHE A 122 16.15 -16.13 3.77
N ILE A 123 15.61 -15.83 2.58
CA ILE A 123 16.31 -15.01 1.58
C ILE A 123 15.45 -13.79 1.21
N LEU A 124 14.26 -14.03 0.67
CA LEU A 124 13.46 -12.95 0.05
C LEU A 124 12.86 -11.99 1.08
N GLN A 125 12.38 -12.51 2.20
CA GLN A 125 11.85 -11.68 3.29
C GLN A 125 12.93 -10.82 3.95
N PRO A 126 14.13 -11.33 4.31
CA PRO A 126 15.25 -10.50 4.75
C PRO A 126 15.68 -9.45 3.72
N ILE A 127 15.79 -9.80 2.44
CA ILE A 127 16.11 -8.84 1.38
C ILE A 127 15.02 -7.75 1.29
N GLY A 128 13.75 -8.16 1.30
CA GLY A 128 12.62 -7.23 1.35
C GLY A 128 12.69 -6.29 2.54
N GLY A 129 13.11 -6.80 3.71
CA GLY A 129 13.33 -6.01 4.92
C GLY A 129 14.42 -4.95 4.74
N ILE A 130 15.57 -5.33 4.18
CA ILE A 130 16.68 -4.38 3.92
C ILE A 130 16.23 -3.29 2.93
N ILE A 131 15.52 -3.67 1.87
CA ILE A 131 15.02 -2.70 0.88
C ILE A 131 14.03 -1.74 1.53
N ALA A 132 13.06 -2.26 2.28
CA ALA A 132 12.03 -1.47 2.95
C ALA A 132 12.65 -0.49 3.96
N GLU A 133 13.58 -0.96 4.78
CA GLU A 133 14.32 -0.12 5.73
C GLU A 133 15.12 0.97 5.02
N THR A 134 15.84 0.63 3.95
CA THR A 134 16.61 1.58 3.15
C THR A 134 15.72 2.68 2.58
N ILE A 135 14.56 2.32 2.03
CA ILE A 135 13.57 3.29 1.53
C ILE A 135 13.10 4.20 2.66
N GLY A 136 12.76 3.63 3.82
CA GLY A 136 12.30 4.40 4.99
C GLY A 136 13.36 5.42 5.45
N VAL A 137 14.62 4.98 5.57
CA VAL A 137 15.76 5.84 5.96
C VAL A 137 16.00 6.93 4.92
N LEU A 138 15.99 6.61 3.63
CA LEU A 138 16.21 7.59 2.55
C LEU A 138 15.13 8.67 2.55
N VAL A 139 13.85 8.28 2.64
CA VAL A 139 12.72 9.22 2.66
C VAL A 139 12.80 10.12 3.91
N THR A 140 13.04 9.52 5.08
CA THR A 140 13.14 10.26 6.34
C THR A 140 14.34 11.23 6.31
N SER A 141 15.50 10.78 5.84
CA SER A 141 16.69 11.62 5.72
C SER A 141 16.50 12.76 4.73
N ALA A 142 15.89 12.50 3.58
CA ALA A 142 15.60 13.53 2.60
C ALA A 142 14.68 14.64 3.16
N ILE A 143 13.63 14.25 3.90
CA ILE A 143 12.72 15.21 4.52
C ILE A 143 13.41 15.98 5.64
N ASN A 144 14.15 15.31 6.51
CA ASN A 144 14.83 15.94 7.65
C ASN A 144 15.96 16.88 7.22
N SER A 145 16.73 16.51 6.20
CA SER A 145 17.87 17.31 5.72
C SER A 145 17.44 18.47 4.83
N GLY A 146 16.47 18.25 3.95
CA GLY A 146 16.01 19.24 2.99
C GLY A 146 14.84 20.10 3.49
N GLY A 147 14.20 19.69 4.59
CA GLY A 147 13.14 20.45 5.26
C GLY A 147 12.05 20.92 4.31
N ALA A 148 11.77 22.23 4.35
CA ALA A 148 10.72 22.87 3.53
C ALA A 148 10.97 22.73 2.01
N ILE A 149 12.22 22.72 1.56
CA ILE A 149 12.56 22.61 0.13
C ILE A 149 12.19 21.21 -0.38
N THR A 150 12.59 20.18 0.35
CA THR A 150 12.21 18.80 0.00
C THR A 150 10.68 18.63 0.03
N GLY A 151 10.02 19.15 1.05
CA GLY A 151 8.55 19.13 1.15
C GLY A 151 7.87 19.83 -0.02
N PHE A 152 8.39 20.99 -0.46
CA PHE A 152 7.90 21.72 -1.62
C PHE A 152 8.05 20.90 -2.93
N ILE A 153 9.21 20.29 -3.15
CA ILE A 153 9.47 19.48 -4.35
C ILE A 153 8.55 18.25 -4.37
N ILE A 154 8.50 17.50 -3.27
CA ILE A 154 7.68 16.29 -3.16
C ILE A 154 6.19 16.62 -3.32
N GLY A 155 5.70 17.66 -2.64
CA GLY A 155 4.32 18.10 -2.74
C GLY A 155 3.97 18.61 -4.14
N GLY A 156 4.90 19.33 -4.80
CA GLY A 156 4.71 19.83 -6.17
C GLY A 156 4.63 18.74 -7.23
N ILE A 157 5.40 17.65 -7.06
CA ILE A 157 5.40 16.50 -7.99
C ILE A 157 4.21 15.56 -7.73
N PHE A 158 3.60 15.62 -6.56
CA PHE A 158 2.58 14.64 -6.16
C PHE A 158 1.36 14.61 -7.08
N LEU A 159 0.76 15.77 -7.43
CA LEU A 159 -0.39 15.78 -8.34
C LEU A 159 -0.08 15.22 -9.74
N PRO A 160 1.02 15.54 -10.39
CA PRO A 160 1.47 14.83 -11.60
C PRO A 160 1.57 13.31 -11.41
N LEU A 161 2.09 12.83 -10.27
CA LEU A 161 2.13 11.39 -9.96
C LEU A 161 0.73 10.79 -9.80
N VAL A 162 -0.21 11.53 -9.20
CA VAL A 162 -1.62 11.10 -9.10
C VAL A 162 -2.24 10.95 -10.48
N MET A 163 -2.02 11.92 -11.38
CA MET A 163 -2.56 11.90 -12.74
C MET A 163 -2.08 10.70 -13.57
N THR A 164 -0.86 10.23 -13.32
CA THR A 164 -0.28 9.05 -14.00
C THR A 164 -0.60 7.73 -13.27
N GLY A 165 -1.22 7.78 -12.10
CA GLY A 165 -1.44 6.60 -11.24
C GLY A 165 -0.20 6.13 -10.47
N LEU A 166 0.98 6.71 -10.71
CA LEU A 166 2.24 6.30 -10.09
C LEU A 166 2.29 6.57 -8.57
N HIS A 167 1.44 7.48 -8.06
CA HIS A 167 1.32 7.76 -6.64
C HIS A 167 0.97 6.52 -5.79
N GLN A 168 0.31 5.52 -6.38
CA GLN A 168 0.02 4.25 -5.70
C GLN A 168 1.30 3.49 -5.30
N GLY A 169 2.40 3.73 -6.01
CA GLY A 169 3.73 3.22 -5.65
C GLY A 169 4.28 3.77 -4.33
N LEU A 170 3.70 4.84 -3.78
CA LEU A 170 4.06 5.37 -2.46
C LEU A 170 3.39 4.61 -1.31
N THR A 171 2.36 3.79 -1.57
CA THR A 171 1.64 3.02 -0.55
C THR A 171 2.57 2.10 0.27
N PRO A 172 3.48 1.32 -0.34
CA PRO A 172 4.46 0.53 0.41
C PRO A 172 5.36 1.38 1.30
N ILE A 173 5.73 2.59 0.85
CA ILE A 173 6.57 3.52 1.62
C ILE A 173 5.82 4.02 2.85
N HIS A 174 4.56 4.40 2.71
CA HIS A 174 3.71 4.79 3.84
C HIS A 174 3.56 3.66 4.86
N ALA A 175 3.30 2.43 4.38
CA ALA A 175 3.18 1.26 5.24
C ALA A 175 4.48 1.00 6.03
N GLU A 176 5.64 1.13 5.36
CA GLU A 176 6.94 0.93 5.99
C GLU A 176 7.24 2.02 7.04
N LEU A 177 6.98 3.30 6.74
CA LEU A 177 7.14 4.39 7.71
C LEU A 177 6.25 4.19 8.94
N LEU A 178 5.01 3.72 8.76
CA LEU A 178 4.11 3.38 9.85
C LEU A 178 4.63 2.21 10.68
N ASN A 179 5.20 1.19 10.05
CA ASN A 179 5.76 0.03 10.75
C ASN A 179 7.01 0.39 11.56
N GLN A 180 7.92 1.21 11.00
CA GLN A 180 9.19 1.57 11.65
C GLN A 180 9.02 2.66 12.71
N TYR A 181 8.23 3.69 12.43
CA TYR A 181 8.17 4.92 13.25
C TYR A 181 6.80 5.15 13.90
N GLY A 182 5.80 4.31 13.63
CA GLY A 182 4.43 4.49 14.11
C GLY A 182 3.68 5.68 13.48
N VAL A 183 4.36 6.45 12.61
CA VAL A 183 3.82 7.61 11.90
C VAL A 183 4.40 7.69 10.49
N THR A 184 3.68 8.34 9.59
CA THR A 184 4.21 8.67 8.26
C THR A 184 4.37 10.19 8.12
N ILE A 185 5.61 10.66 8.03
CA ILE A 185 5.94 12.08 7.82
C ILE A 185 5.67 12.52 6.38
N LEU A 186 5.63 11.57 5.44
CA LEU A 186 5.40 11.83 4.02
C LEU A 186 3.94 12.21 3.74
N LEU A 187 2.97 11.58 4.42
CA LEU A 187 1.55 11.80 4.15
C LEU A 187 1.09 13.24 4.36
N PRO A 188 1.46 13.95 5.43
CA PRO A 188 1.12 15.37 5.58
C PRO A 188 1.66 16.26 4.46
N ILE A 189 2.87 15.95 3.95
CA ILE A 189 3.49 16.71 2.85
C ILE A 189 2.67 16.53 1.57
N LEU A 190 2.30 15.29 1.24
CA LEU A 190 1.49 14.98 0.06
C LEU A 190 0.07 15.55 0.17
N ALA A 191 -0.50 15.57 1.38
CA ALA A 191 -1.82 16.15 1.64
C ALA A 191 -1.87 17.67 1.33
N MET A 192 -0.75 18.39 1.44
CA MET A 192 -0.68 19.81 1.06
C MET A 192 -0.96 20.03 -0.43
N ALA A 193 -0.57 19.12 -1.29
CA ALA A 193 -0.91 19.18 -2.72
C ALA A 193 -2.42 19.07 -2.95
N GLY A 194 -3.10 18.16 -2.25
CA GLY A 194 -4.56 18.04 -2.27
C GLY A 194 -5.27 19.28 -1.74
N ALA A 195 -4.79 19.86 -0.62
CA ALA A 195 -5.32 21.09 -0.05
C ALA A 195 -5.18 22.27 -1.03
N GLY A 196 -4.04 22.40 -1.71
CA GLY A 196 -3.81 23.39 -2.76
C GLY A 196 -4.80 23.25 -3.92
N GLN A 197 -5.08 22.01 -4.33
CA GLN A 197 -6.04 21.71 -5.39
C GLN A 197 -7.49 22.07 -5.00
N VAL A 198 -7.89 21.81 -3.76
CA VAL A 198 -9.19 22.24 -3.23
C VAL A 198 -9.30 23.76 -3.30
N GLY A 199 -8.27 24.48 -2.84
CA GLY A 199 -8.21 25.94 -2.91
C GLY A 199 -8.32 26.47 -4.35
N ALA A 200 -7.57 25.88 -5.29
CA ALA A 200 -7.64 26.23 -6.71
C ALA A 200 -9.05 26.00 -7.29
N SER A 201 -9.68 24.87 -6.94
CA SER A 201 -11.04 24.54 -7.39
C SER A 201 -12.08 25.53 -6.85
N ILE A 202 -11.95 25.98 -5.60
CA ILE A 202 -12.79 27.04 -5.03
C ILE A 202 -12.63 28.35 -5.81
N ALA A 203 -11.39 28.75 -6.12
CA ALA A 203 -11.12 29.94 -6.90
C ALA A 203 -11.76 29.88 -8.29
N VAL A 204 -11.68 28.74 -8.97
CA VAL A 204 -12.36 28.50 -10.26
C VAL A 204 -13.87 28.58 -10.11
N TYR A 205 -14.44 27.95 -9.06
CA TYR A 205 -15.87 28.01 -8.78
C TYR A 205 -16.41 29.46 -8.65
N LEU A 206 -15.66 30.28 -7.95
CA LEU A 206 -16.04 31.67 -7.74
C LEU A 206 -15.93 32.53 -9.01
N LYS A 207 -14.94 32.26 -9.86
CA LYS A 207 -14.64 33.06 -11.05
C LYS A 207 -15.35 32.58 -12.32
N THR A 208 -15.66 31.30 -12.46
CA THR A 208 -16.24 30.76 -13.68
C THR A 208 -17.69 31.18 -13.88
N LYS A 209 -18.07 31.50 -15.11
CA LYS A 209 -19.46 31.74 -15.55
C LYS A 209 -20.11 30.44 -16.07
N ASN A 210 -19.36 29.38 -16.29
CA ASN A 210 -19.86 28.13 -16.82
C ASN A 210 -20.61 27.34 -15.73
N GLN A 211 -21.92 27.24 -15.86
CA GLN A 211 -22.77 26.57 -14.87
C GLN A 211 -22.50 25.06 -14.75
N LYS A 212 -22.15 24.40 -15.86
CA LYS A 212 -21.82 22.99 -15.84
C LYS A 212 -20.56 22.75 -15.02
N LEU A 213 -19.54 23.60 -15.22
CA LEU A 213 -18.29 23.52 -14.44
C LEU A 213 -18.54 23.80 -12.95
N LYS A 214 -19.39 24.78 -12.64
CA LYS A 214 -19.79 25.05 -11.24
C LYS A 214 -20.43 23.85 -10.57
N GLN A 215 -21.34 23.16 -11.27
CA GLN A 215 -21.97 21.95 -10.73
C GLN A 215 -20.96 20.82 -10.50
N THR A 216 -20.03 20.60 -11.45
CA THR A 216 -18.96 19.62 -11.30
C THR A 216 -18.08 19.93 -10.09
N ILE A 217 -17.67 21.18 -9.91
CA ILE A 217 -16.86 21.60 -8.76
C ILE A 217 -17.64 21.41 -7.45
N ALA A 218 -18.90 21.84 -7.39
CA ALA A 218 -19.73 21.73 -6.19
C ALA A 218 -19.92 20.29 -5.73
N SER A 219 -20.04 19.34 -6.67
CA SER A 219 -20.14 17.91 -6.35
C SER A 219 -18.81 17.28 -5.93
N ALA A 220 -17.68 17.76 -6.46
CA ALA A 220 -16.36 17.20 -6.19
C ALA A 220 -15.68 17.80 -4.94
N LEU A 221 -16.02 19.04 -4.56
CA LEU A 221 -15.40 19.73 -3.43
C LEU A 221 -15.54 18.99 -2.09
N PRO A 222 -16.73 18.48 -1.68
CA PRO A 222 -16.85 17.76 -0.41
C PRO A 222 -15.92 16.55 -0.33
N VAL A 223 -15.75 15.84 -1.43
CA VAL A 223 -14.87 14.67 -1.55
C VAL A 223 -13.40 15.09 -1.47
N GLY A 224 -13.04 16.21 -2.12
CA GLY A 224 -11.72 16.82 -2.03
C GLY A 224 -11.34 17.24 -0.61
N PHE A 225 -12.29 17.83 0.15
CA PHE A 225 -12.08 18.16 1.58
C PHE A 225 -11.83 16.92 2.45
N MET A 226 -12.38 15.76 2.08
CA MET A 226 -12.11 14.49 2.76
C MET A 226 -10.76 13.84 2.36
N GLY A 227 -9.98 14.52 1.50
CA GLY A 227 -8.66 14.07 1.08
C GLY A 227 -8.64 13.23 -0.21
N ILE A 228 -9.76 13.09 -0.91
CA ILE A 228 -9.85 12.37 -2.19
C ILE A 228 -9.81 13.38 -3.32
N GLY A 229 -8.63 13.56 -3.93
CA GLY A 229 -8.37 14.62 -4.92
C GLY A 229 -8.80 14.30 -6.35
N GLU A 230 -8.96 13.02 -6.69
CA GLU A 230 -9.19 12.55 -8.05
C GLU A 230 -10.42 13.19 -8.74
N PRO A 231 -11.57 13.36 -8.08
CA PRO A 231 -12.72 14.02 -8.70
C PRO A 231 -12.43 15.48 -9.10
N LEU A 232 -11.60 16.18 -8.33
CA LEU A 232 -11.16 17.54 -8.65
C LEU A 232 -10.10 17.56 -9.75
N ILE A 233 -9.19 16.56 -9.76
CA ILE A 233 -8.17 16.44 -10.81
C ILE A 233 -8.86 16.23 -12.16
N TYR A 234 -9.60 15.14 -12.28
CA TYR A 234 -10.15 14.71 -13.56
C TYR A 234 -11.39 15.51 -14.00
N GLY A 235 -12.16 16.03 -13.04
CA GLY A 235 -13.38 16.79 -13.32
C GLY A 235 -13.16 18.28 -13.50
N VAL A 236 -12.09 18.86 -12.97
CA VAL A 236 -11.90 20.30 -12.91
C VAL A 236 -10.54 20.74 -13.44
N THR A 237 -9.43 20.36 -12.78
CA THR A 237 -8.12 20.95 -13.08
C THR A 237 -7.51 20.43 -14.35
N LEU A 238 -7.55 19.13 -14.62
CA LEU A 238 -7.03 18.53 -15.84
C LEU A 238 -7.77 19.01 -17.11
N PRO A 239 -9.12 19.11 -17.14
CA PRO A 239 -9.82 19.62 -18.32
C PRO A 239 -9.61 21.12 -18.59
N LEU A 240 -9.12 21.87 -17.62
CA LEU A 240 -8.83 23.31 -17.77
C LEU A 240 -7.39 23.60 -18.23
N GLY A 241 -6.52 22.59 -18.29
CA GLY A 241 -5.10 22.69 -18.65
C GLY A 241 -4.24 22.98 -17.45
#